data_79e4894b09f577d9318c04f9ca567092
#
_entry.id   79e4894b09f577d9318c04f9ca567092
#
_cell.length_a   1.000
_cell.length_b   1.000
_cell.length_c   1.000
_cell.angle_alpha   90.00
_cell.angle_beta   90.00
_cell.angle_gamma   90.00
#
_symmetry.space_group_name_H-M   'P 1'
#
loop_
_entity.id
_entity.type
_entity.pdbx_description
1 polymer ?
#
loop_
_entity_poly.entity_id
_entity_poly.type
_entity_poly.pdbx_seq_one_letter_code
_entity_poly.pdbx_strand_id
1 'polypeptide(L)'
;LRKGVAKVHNILPFIGIALTQGNARSFRKDCTLPISMLAQLMQRKNLKYLLPILVGALVVLSFKLLGPQEEKEQVIFSLVRDALTNVHLQPRAVDDEMSAEVYENYLKSLDYNKLFLTQEELAPLESFRYLLDDAFHQNNTAFFELSYNLITTGIERSKNIYTELLQEPFDYTTEEYTWTDAESKSFPSDQNALVNEWRKHLKWRIINRIHEKEQAQEEDLENGETDALKTFEEFEQEAREKELELQNEWYSDLMDVTRLEWFGMYMNAYCEVFDPHTNYLAPQQNENFELSMTGQFEGIGAQLKKEGDYITIERIIAGSACWRQGDLEAGDKIIAVAQGDEEPVDVVGYKISEGIKLIRGKKGTEVRLTVKKKDGSRMVIPIIRDVVELESTFARSVVLDGGIYDRKSAEKKGRIGTKTGYIRLPKFYVDFYKSTNRNAADDIQAEIEKLKAEGVEGIVFDLRSNGGGSLQAAIEIAGLFTQKGPMVQ
;
A
#
# COMPACT_ATOMS: atom_id res chain seq x y z
N LEU A 1 1.95 14.42 -49.71
CA LEU A 1 0.78 13.73 -50.26
C LEU A 1 -0.06 13.18 -49.12
N ARG A 2 -1.13 13.81 -48.94
CA ARG A 2 -2.53 13.62 -48.60
C ARG A 2 -2.96 12.25 -47.97
N LYS A 3 -3.59 12.43 -46.76
CA LYS A 3 -4.88 11.89 -46.29
C LYS A 3 -4.96 10.44 -45.78
N GLY A 4 -5.41 10.36 -44.51
CA GLY A 4 -6.04 9.20 -43.94
C GLY A 4 -6.34 9.37 -42.46
N VAL A 5 -7.24 10.34 -42.09
CA VAL A 5 -7.83 10.42 -40.74
C VAL A 5 -8.96 9.38 -40.68
N ALA A 6 -8.84 8.39 -39.82
CA ALA A 6 -9.96 7.53 -39.45
C ALA A 6 -10.42 7.87 -38.04
N LYS A 7 -11.59 8.50 -37.94
CA LYS A 7 -12.40 8.63 -36.74
C LYS A 7 -12.88 7.26 -36.30
N VAL A 8 -12.59 6.85 -35.07
CA VAL A 8 -13.33 5.78 -34.40
C VAL A 8 -14.33 6.42 -33.45
N HIS A 9 -15.59 6.26 -33.81
CA HIS A 9 -16.76 6.66 -33.03
C HIS A 9 -17.06 5.64 -31.92
N ASN A 10 -17.44 6.17 -30.77
CA ASN A 10 -18.09 5.51 -29.66
C ASN A 10 -19.10 4.42 -30.04
N ILE A 11 -18.98 3.25 -29.42
CA ILE A 11 -20.11 2.37 -29.15
C ILE A 11 -19.94 1.79 -27.74
N LEU A 12 -20.66 2.33 -26.78
CA LEU A 12 -21.04 1.67 -25.55
C LEU A 12 -22.56 1.55 -25.55
N PRO A 13 -23.15 0.37 -25.48
CA PRO A 13 -24.53 0.26 -25.03
C PRO A 13 -24.60 0.02 -23.53
N PHE A 14 -25.32 0.91 -22.87
CA PHE A 14 -25.89 0.77 -21.53
C PHE A 14 -26.69 -0.52 -21.42
N ILE A 15 -26.41 -1.33 -20.40
CA ILE A 15 -27.39 -2.26 -19.82
C ILE A 15 -27.54 -1.86 -18.36
N GLY A 16 -28.56 -1.05 -18.11
CA GLY A 16 -29.08 -0.80 -16.77
C GLY A 16 -29.99 -1.96 -16.39
N ILE A 17 -29.66 -2.69 -15.34
CA ILE A 17 -30.61 -3.57 -14.66
C ILE A 17 -30.96 -2.92 -13.33
N ALA A 18 -32.17 -2.42 -13.25
CA ALA A 18 -32.80 -1.97 -12.03
C ALA A 18 -33.15 -3.22 -11.19
N LEU A 19 -32.52 -3.35 -10.03
CA LEU A 19 -32.99 -4.27 -8.99
C LEU A 19 -33.90 -3.49 -8.02
N THR A 20 -35.20 -3.70 -8.20
CA THR A 20 -36.22 -3.29 -7.24
C THR A 20 -36.20 -4.22 -6.03
N GLN A 21 -36.14 -3.61 -4.84
CA GLN A 21 -36.31 -4.30 -3.56
C GLN A 21 -37.72 -4.92 -3.47
N GLY A 22 -37.76 -6.21 -3.17
CA GLY A 22 -38.97 -6.98 -2.89
C GLY A 22 -38.74 -7.97 -1.77
N ASN A 23 -39.36 -7.68 -0.66
CA ASN A 23 -39.63 -8.48 0.55
C ASN A 23 -39.26 -9.96 0.57
N ALA A 24 -38.29 -10.29 1.42
CA ALA A 24 -38.05 -11.65 1.91
C ALA A 24 -38.91 -11.96 3.14
N ARG A 25 -40.07 -12.57 2.91
CA ARG A 25 -40.75 -13.38 3.96
C ARG A 25 -41.40 -14.59 3.30
N SER A 26 -41.10 -15.74 3.91
CA SER A 26 -41.85 -17.02 3.76
C SER A 26 -41.62 -17.85 2.49
N PHE A 27 -40.63 -18.76 2.53
CA PHE A 27 -40.77 -20.10 1.93
C PHE A 27 -39.81 -21.07 2.62
N ARG A 28 -40.21 -21.57 3.80
CA ARG A 28 -39.80 -22.89 4.29
C ARG A 28 -40.96 -23.82 3.99
N LYS A 29 -40.82 -24.69 2.99
CA LYS A 29 -41.54 -25.95 2.90
C LYS A 29 -40.71 -26.97 2.13
N ASP A 30 -40.52 -28.08 2.77
CA ASP A 30 -39.84 -29.29 2.37
C ASP A 30 -40.09 -29.70 0.90
N CYS A 31 -39.02 -29.78 0.10
CA CYS A 31 -39.00 -30.48 -1.18
C CYS A 31 -38.06 -31.68 -1.07
N THR A 32 -38.48 -32.74 -0.35
CA THR A 32 -37.94 -34.08 -0.56
C THR A 32 -38.68 -34.72 -1.72
N LEU A 33 -38.04 -34.76 -2.88
CA LEU A 33 -38.54 -35.55 -4.02
C LEU A 33 -38.55 -37.05 -3.67
N PRO A 34 -39.66 -37.76 -3.83
CA PRO A 34 -39.73 -39.19 -3.51
C PRO A 34 -38.80 -39.99 -4.43
N ILE A 35 -38.08 -40.95 -3.86
CA ILE A 35 -37.07 -41.81 -4.53
C ILE A 35 -37.64 -42.53 -5.77
N SER A 36 -38.94 -42.74 -5.86
CA SER A 36 -39.63 -43.30 -7.03
C SER A 36 -39.61 -42.37 -8.27
N MET A 37 -39.53 -41.05 -8.06
CA MET A 37 -39.49 -40.09 -9.14
C MET A 37 -38.08 -39.97 -9.75
N LEU A 38 -37.03 -40.15 -8.95
CA LEU A 38 -35.64 -40.22 -9.39
C LEU A 38 -35.38 -41.48 -10.27
N ALA A 39 -36.00 -42.61 -9.91
CA ALA A 39 -35.88 -43.88 -10.68
C ALA A 39 -36.55 -43.80 -12.07
N GLN A 40 -37.65 -43.05 -12.21
CA GLN A 40 -38.30 -42.81 -13.52
C GLN A 40 -37.54 -41.84 -14.42
N LEU A 41 -36.77 -40.90 -13.88
CA LEU A 41 -35.91 -39.96 -14.63
C LEU A 41 -34.65 -40.64 -15.20
N MET A 42 -34.22 -41.78 -14.67
CA MET A 42 -33.02 -42.51 -15.12
C MET A 42 -33.26 -43.44 -16.32
N GLN A 43 -34.43 -43.44 -16.94
CA GLN A 43 -34.65 -44.19 -18.22
C GLN A 43 -33.85 -43.55 -19.37
N ARG A 44 -33.13 -44.39 -20.15
CA ARG A 44 -32.21 -44.00 -21.23
C ARG A 44 -32.77 -42.98 -22.25
N LYS A 45 -34.08 -42.82 -22.38
CA LYS A 45 -34.71 -41.83 -23.26
C LYS A 45 -34.62 -40.39 -22.75
N ASN A 46 -34.42 -40.18 -21.48
CA ASN A 46 -34.39 -38.85 -20.86
C ASN A 46 -32.96 -38.35 -20.54
N LEU A 47 -31.94 -39.17 -20.81
CA LEU A 47 -30.53 -38.86 -20.49
C LEU A 47 -30.04 -37.59 -21.21
N LYS A 48 -30.54 -37.33 -22.43
CA LYS A 48 -30.20 -36.09 -23.19
C LYS A 48 -30.80 -34.81 -22.61
N TYR A 49 -31.78 -34.90 -21.71
CA TYR A 49 -32.32 -33.74 -20.98
C TYR A 49 -31.74 -33.64 -19.58
N LEU A 50 -31.29 -34.75 -19.00
CA LEU A 50 -30.62 -34.80 -17.71
C LEU A 50 -29.21 -34.22 -17.77
N LEU A 51 -28.48 -34.42 -18.87
CA LEU A 51 -27.10 -33.93 -19.02
C LEU A 51 -27.00 -32.38 -18.94
N PRO A 52 -27.82 -31.60 -19.69
CA PRO A 52 -27.80 -30.13 -19.57
C PRO A 52 -28.29 -29.64 -18.19
N ILE A 53 -29.22 -30.36 -17.54
CA ILE A 53 -29.65 -30.01 -16.16
C ILE A 53 -28.55 -30.30 -15.15
N LEU A 54 -27.82 -31.40 -15.33
CA LEU A 54 -26.68 -31.77 -14.46
C LEU A 54 -25.49 -30.80 -14.67
N VAL A 55 -25.24 -30.41 -15.92
CA VAL A 55 -24.23 -29.39 -16.26
C VAL A 55 -24.65 -28.03 -15.71
N GLY A 56 -25.92 -27.65 -15.84
CA GLY A 56 -26.45 -26.44 -15.25
C GLY A 56 -26.36 -26.43 -13.70
N ALA A 57 -26.65 -27.58 -13.05
CA ALA A 57 -26.52 -27.74 -11.62
C ALA A 57 -25.06 -27.74 -11.17
N LEU A 58 -24.13 -28.32 -11.94
CA LEU A 58 -22.69 -28.26 -11.70
C LEU A 58 -22.14 -26.85 -11.88
N VAL A 59 -22.60 -26.11 -12.88
CA VAL A 59 -22.24 -24.69 -13.06
C VAL A 59 -22.77 -23.84 -11.92
N VAL A 60 -24.01 -24.03 -11.49
CA VAL A 60 -24.57 -23.32 -10.31
C VAL A 60 -23.88 -23.75 -9.01
N LEU A 61 -23.43 -25.01 -8.90
CA LEU A 61 -22.68 -25.49 -7.74
C LEU A 61 -21.26 -24.93 -7.74
N SER A 62 -20.60 -24.80 -8.90
CA SER A 62 -19.30 -24.13 -9.02
C SER A 62 -19.37 -22.65 -8.66
N PHE A 63 -20.43 -21.92 -9.08
CA PHE A 63 -20.70 -20.56 -8.64
C PHE A 63 -20.97 -20.42 -7.12
N LYS A 64 -21.43 -21.47 -6.45
CA LYS A 64 -21.61 -21.48 -4.99
C LYS A 64 -20.36 -21.92 -4.21
N LEU A 65 -19.43 -22.59 -4.85
CA LEU A 65 -18.16 -23.03 -4.26
C LEU A 65 -17.06 -21.98 -4.42
N LEU A 66 -17.12 -21.14 -5.46
CA LEU A 66 -16.24 -19.96 -5.60
C LEU A 66 -16.79 -18.84 -4.71
N GLY A 67 -16.06 -18.46 -3.70
CA GLY A 67 -16.40 -17.31 -2.85
C GLY A 67 -16.32 -16.00 -3.66
N PRO A 68 -17.02 -14.93 -3.24
CA PRO A 68 -16.98 -13.62 -3.92
C PRO A 68 -15.56 -13.05 -4.08
N GLN A 69 -14.62 -13.51 -3.29
CA GLN A 69 -13.21 -13.11 -3.30
C GLN A 69 -12.45 -13.77 -4.45
N GLU A 70 -12.62 -15.07 -4.65
CA GLU A 70 -12.00 -15.83 -5.73
C GLU A 70 -12.44 -15.34 -7.12
N GLU A 71 -13.71 -14.94 -7.27
CA GLU A 71 -14.20 -14.32 -8.51
C GLU A 71 -13.46 -13.01 -8.83
N LYS A 72 -13.18 -12.18 -7.82
CA LYS A 72 -12.42 -10.93 -7.99
C LYS A 72 -10.98 -11.21 -8.39
N GLU A 73 -10.33 -12.16 -7.74
CA GLU A 73 -8.94 -12.56 -8.04
C GLU A 73 -8.81 -13.07 -9.48
N GLN A 74 -9.75 -13.91 -9.95
CA GLN A 74 -9.76 -14.38 -11.33
C GLN A 74 -9.97 -13.25 -12.34
N VAL A 75 -10.82 -12.26 -12.04
CA VAL A 75 -11.00 -11.06 -12.88
C VAL A 75 -9.72 -10.25 -12.93
N ILE A 76 -9.07 -10.02 -11.79
CA ILE A 76 -7.79 -9.29 -11.72
C ILE A 76 -6.73 -10.05 -12.54
N PHE A 77 -6.62 -11.37 -12.38
CA PHE A 77 -5.67 -12.18 -13.12
C PHE A 77 -5.89 -12.05 -14.64
N SER A 78 -7.16 -12.14 -15.10
CA SER A 78 -7.47 -11.97 -16.52
C SER A 78 -7.06 -10.60 -17.04
N LEU A 79 -7.32 -9.54 -16.28
CA LEU A 79 -6.96 -8.17 -16.67
C LEU A 79 -5.43 -7.97 -16.72
N VAL A 80 -4.69 -8.47 -15.74
CA VAL A 80 -3.22 -8.42 -15.73
C VAL A 80 -2.66 -9.21 -16.90
N ARG A 81 -3.14 -10.44 -17.12
CA ARG A 81 -2.74 -11.25 -18.28
C ARG A 81 -2.98 -10.52 -19.60
N ASP A 82 -4.18 -9.98 -19.78
CA ASP A 82 -4.55 -9.30 -21.03
C ASP A 82 -3.72 -8.02 -21.22
N ALA A 83 -3.38 -7.31 -20.16
CA ALA A 83 -2.48 -6.17 -20.22
C ALA A 83 -1.05 -6.58 -20.63
N LEU A 84 -0.50 -7.62 -20.00
CA LEU A 84 0.85 -8.10 -20.26
C LEU A 84 0.99 -8.70 -21.68
N THR A 85 -0.03 -9.42 -22.17
CA THR A 85 0.04 -10.09 -23.47
C THR A 85 -0.31 -9.19 -24.63
N ASN A 86 -1.22 -8.21 -24.48
CA ASN A 86 -1.78 -7.44 -25.60
C ASN A 86 -1.39 -5.94 -25.59
N VAL A 87 -0.98 -5.39 -24.43
CA VAL A 87 -0.72 -3.95 -24.29
C VAL A 87 0.73 -3.66 -23.96
N HIS A 88 1.43 -4.58 -23.30
CA HIS A 88 2.83 -4.41 -22.91
C HIS A 88 3.74 -4.13 -24.12
N LEU A 89 4.69 -3.19 -23.98
CA LEU A 89 5.56 -2.76 -25.08
C LEU A 89 6.47 -3.88 -25.61
N GLN A 90 6.93 -4.75 -24.72
CA GLN A 90 7.80 -5.87 -25.04
C GLN A 90 7.10 -7.19 -24.66
N PRO A 91 6.33 -7.79 -25.57
CA PRO A 91 5.74 -9.08 -25.31
C PRO A 91 6.82 -10.15 -25.22
N ARG A 92 6.65 -11.12 -24.31
CA ARG A 92 7.51 -12.29 -24.20
C ARG A 92 6.70 -13.59 -24.35
N ALA A 93 7.42 -14.70 -24.57
CA ALA A 93 6.80 -16.02 -24.56
C ALA A 93 6.26 -16.35 -23.16
N VAL A 94 5.12 -16.99 -23.12
CA VAL A 94 4.51 -17.55 -21.91
C VAL A 94 4.75 -19.04 -21.96
N ASP A 95 5.76 -19.50 -21.26
CA ASP A 95 6.32 -20.86 -21.32
C ASP A 95 6.94 -21.27 -19.98
N ASP A 96 7.50 -22.49 -19.92
CA ASP A 96 8.15 -23.06 -18.74
C ASP A 96 9.28 -22.15 -18.18
N GLU A 97 10.00 -21.41 -19.03
CA GLU A 97 11.07 -20.49 -18.59
C GLU A 97 10.45 -19.31 -17.82
N MET A 98 9.40 -18.70 -18.38
CA MET A 98 8.64 -17.67 -17.68
C MET A 98 8.05 -18.21 -16.37
N SER A 99 7.49 -19.43 -16.40
CA SER A 99 6.92 -20.08 -15.22
C SER A 99 7.94 -20.21 -14.09
N ALA A 100 9.15 -20.66 -14.41
CA ALA A 100 10.22 -20.79 -13.42
C ALA A 100 10.64 -19.43 -12.83
N GLU A 101 10.74 -18.37 -13.65
CA GLU A 101 11.08 -17.04 -13.19
C GLU A 101 9.97 -16.45 -12.26
N VAL A 102 8.70 -16.60 -12.63
CA VAL A 102 7.55 -16.18 -11.80
C VAL A 102 7.60 -16.89 -10.45
N TYR A 103 7.87 -18.19 -10.45
CA TYR A 103 7.98 -19.00 -9.23
C TYR A 103 9.06 -18.45 -8.30
N GLU A 104 10.28 -18.21 -8.80
CA GLU A 104 11.40 -17.69 -8.01
C GLU A 104 11.12 -16.27 -7.48
N ASN A 105 10.64 -15.37 -8.33
CA ASN A 105 10.30 -14.00 -7.94
C ASN A 105 9.22 -13.97 -6.85
N TYR A 106 8.20 -14.83 -7.00
CA TYR A 106 7.13 -14.90 -6.02
C TYR A 106 7.60 -15.44 -4.67
N LEU A 107 8.36 -16.54 -4.64
CA LEU A 107 8.88 -17.08 -3.37
C LEU A 107 9.82 -16.10 -2.67
N LYS A 108 10.66 -15.39 -3.45
CA LYS A 108 11.51 -14.33 -2.91
C LYS A 108 10.67 -13.21 -2.24
N SER A 109 9.56 -12.82 -2.83
CA SER A 109 8.67 -11.79 -2.29
C SER A 109 7.85 -12.29 -1.10
N LEU A 110 7.44 -13.57 -1.12
CA LEU A 110 6.55 -14.16 -0.13
C LEU A 110 7.18 -14.24 1.27
N ASP A 111 8.44 -14.65 1.37
CA ASP A 111 9.21 -14.74 2.62
C ASP A 111 10.66 -14.32 2.39
N TYR A 112 10.88 -13.04 2.13
CA TYR A 112 12.20 -12.49 1.80
C TYR A 112 13.27 -12.84 2.84
N ASN A 113 12.96 -12.72 4.11
CA ASN A 113 13.90 -13.00 5.21
C ASN A 113 14.00 -14.47 5.57
N LYS A 114 13.17 -15.34 4.99
CA LYS A 114 13.11 -16.78 5.24
C LYS A 114 12.95 -17.12 6.73
N LEU A 115 11.96 -16.43 7.34
CA LEU A 115 11.62 -16.55 8.75
C LEU A 115 10.24 -17.17 9.01
N PHE A 116 9.48 -17.49 7.96
CA PHE A 116 8.13 -18.03 8.10
C PHE A 116 7.98 -19.44 7.59
N LEU A 117 8.70 -19.78 6.51
CA LEU A 117 8.54 -21.03 5.79
C LEU A 117 9.79 -21.91 5.87
N THR A 118 9.58 -23.24 5.79
CA THR A 118 10.63 -24.24 5.72
C THR A 118 10.70 -24.88 4.34
N GLN A 119 11.82 -25.54 4.01
CA GLN A 119 11.95 -26.33 2.77
C GLN A 119 10.90 -27.43 2.68
N GLU A 120 10.57 -28.10 3.80
CA GLU A 120 9.54 -29.12 3.84
C GLU A 120 8.16 -28.55 3.47
N GLU A 121 7.81 -27.36 3.96
CA GLU A 121 6.55 -26.66 3.64
C GLU A 121 6.51 -26.14 2.21
N LEU A 122 7.64 -25.78 1.63
CA LEU A 122 7.74 -25.34 0.24
C LEU A 122 7.70 -26.50 -0.77
N ALA A 123 8.01 -27.73 -0.36
CA ALA A 123 8.07 -28.90 -1.25
C ALA A 123 6.80 -29.11 -2.10
N PRO A 124 5.56 -28.94 -1.59
CA PRO A 124 4.35 -29.03 -2.41
C PRO A 124 4.26 -27.95 -3.50
N LEU A 125 4.86 -26.75 -3.28
CA LEU A 125 4.86 -25.66 -4.24
C LEU A 125 5.77 -25.93 -5.43
N GLU A 126 6.82 -26.75 -5.26
CA GLU A 126 7.80 -27.06 -6.31
C GLU A 126 7.15 -27.73 -7.53
N SER A 127 6.02 -28.44 -7.35
CA SER A 127 5.26 -29.03 -8.45
C SER A 127 4.67 -27.99 -9.41
N PHE A 128 4.53 -26.74 -8.98
CA PHE A 128 4.00 -25.65 -9.78
C PHE A 128 5.06 -24.87 -10.57
N ARG A 129 6.37 -25.14 -10.33
CA ARG A 129 7.48 -24.38 -10.92
C ARG A 129 7.38 -24.19 -12.44
N TYR A 130 6.87 -25.20 -13.16
CA TYR A 130 6.71 -25.21 -14.61
C TYR A 130 5.23 -25.27 -15.04
N LEU A 131 4.30 -24.84 -14.20
CA LEU A 131 2.85 -24.83 -14.47
C LEU A 131 2.23 -23.45 -14.29
N LEU A 132 3.02 -22.41 -13.99
CA LEU A 132 2.50 -21.07 -13.78
C LEU A 132 2.15 -20.36 -15.10
N ASP A 133 2.74 -20.76 -16.23
CA ASP A 133 2.35 -20.36 -17.57
C ASP A 133 0.98 -20.93 -17.95
N ASP A 134 0.70 -22.19 -17.66
CA ASP A 134 -0.62 -22.80 -17.80
C ASP A 134 -1.66 -22.12 -16.89
N ALA A 135 -1.28 -21.84 -15.64
CA ALA A 135 -2.11 -21.10 -14.68
C ALA A 135 -2.42 -19.68 -15.20
N PHE A 136 -1.45 -19.02 -15.83
CA PHE A 136 -1.61 -17.70 -16.44
C PHE A 136 -2.63 -17.72 -17.58
N HIS A 137 -2.59 -18.72 -18.47
CA HIS A 137 -3.56 -18.87 -19.52
C HIS A 137 -4.98 -19.19 -19.03
N GLN A 138 -5.10 -19.94 -17.95
CA GLN A 138 -6.37 -20.44 -17.40
C GLN A 138 -6.95 -19.56 -16.29
N ASN A 139 -6.24 -18.51 -15.82
CA ASN A 139 -6.54 -17.72 -14.62
C ASN A 139 -6.65 -18.61 -13.36
N ASN A 140 -5.79 -19.62 -13.25
CA ASN A 140 -5.82 -20.59 -12.17
C ASN A 140 -5.05 -20.05 -10.96
N THR A 141 -5.72 -19.96 -9.81
CA THR A 141 -5.18 -19.41 -8.55
C THR A 141 -4.72 -20.48 -7.56
N ALA A 142 -4.69 -21.77 -7.95
CA ALA A 142 -4.38 -22.88 -7.03
C ALA A 142 -3.01 -22.75 -6.35
N PHE A 143 -1.99 -22.27 -7.07
CA PHE A 143 -0.67 -21.99 -6.51
C PHE A 143 -0.74 -20.88 -5.46
N PHE A 144 -1.43 -19.79 -5.77
CA PHE A 144 -1.65 -18.71 -4.81
C PHE A 144 -2.39 -19.19 -3.56
N GLU A 145 -3.48 -19.97 -3.71
CA GLU A 145 -4.22 -20.51 -2.57
C GLU A 145 -3.32 -21.31 -1.61
N LEU A 146 -2.51 -22.20 -2.18
CA LEU A 146 -1.62 -23.03 -1.39
C LEU A 146 -0.55 -22.19 -0.68
N SER A 147 0.11 -21.29 -1.41
CA SER A 147 1.16 -20.43 -0.87
C SER A 147 0.64 -19.42 0.16
N TYR A 148 -0.55 -18.87 -0.06
CA TYR A 148 -1.21 -17.96 0.89
C TYR A 148 -1.52 -18.66 2.21
N ASN A 149 -2.04 -19.89 2.17
CA ASN A 149 -2.30 -20.67 3.38
C ASN A 149 -1.00 -21.00 4.13
N LEU A 150 0.08 -21.32 3.41
CA LEU A 150 1.37 -21.60 4.01
C LEU A 150 1.96 -20.36 4.70
N ILE A 151 1.99 -19.23 4.03
CA ILE A 151 2.58 -18.00 4.59
C ILE A 151 1.79 -17.47 5.78
N THR A 152 0.46 -17.48 5.73
CA THR A 152 -0.37 -17.03 6.85
C THR A 152 -0.19 -17.91 8.07
N THR A 153 -0.15 -19.24 7.89
CA THR A 153 0.17 -20.20 8.97
C THR A 153 1.57 -19.97 9.53
N GLY A 154 2.56 -19.70 8.66
CA GLY A 154 3.93 -19.39 9.07
C GLY A 154 4.03 -18.10 9.90
N ILE A 155 3.31 -17.05 9.50
CA ILE A 155 3.25 -15.77 10.24
C ILE A 155 2.60 -15.99 11.61
N GLU A 156 1.47 -16.68 11.68
CA GLU A 156 0.80 -16.99 12.97
C GLU A 156 1.71 -17.78 13.92
N ARG A 157 2.43 -18.77 13.39
CA ARG A 157 3.40 -19.57 14.15
C ARG A 157 4.55 -18.72 14.67
N SER A 158 5.05 -17.77 13.90
CA SER A 158 6.19 -16.92 14.25
C SER A 158 5.98 -16.17 15.56
N LYS A 159 4.73 -15.76 15.85
CA LYS A 159 4.37 -15.08 17.09
C LYS A 159 4.74 -15.90 18.32
N ASN A 160 4.45 -17.20 18.30
CA ASN A 160 4.81 -18.08 19.42
C ASN A 160 6.32 -18.24 19.53
N ILE A 161 7.01 -18.40 18.38
CA ILE A 161 8.46 -18.58 18.33
C ILE A 161 9.19 -17.38 18.96
N TYR A 162 8.94 -16.16 18.46
CA TYR A 162 9.69 -15.00 18.98
C TYR A 162 9.28 -14.66 20.43
N THR A 163 8.00 -14.88 20.79
CA THR A 163 7.54 -14.63 22.16
C THR A 163 8.24 -15.55 23.15
N GLU A 164 8.37 -16.85 22.82
CA GLU A 164 9.08 -17.83 23.66
C GLU A 164 10.58 -17.51 23.76
N LEU A 165 11.21 -17.23 22.61
CA LEU A 165 12.65 -16.94 22.58
C LEU A 165 13.05 -15.66 23.33
N LEU A 166 12.15 -14.68 23.43
CA LEU A 166 12.40 -13.41 24.10
C LEU A 166 12.03 -13.41 25.60
N GLN A 167 11.60 -14.55 26.16
CA GLN A 167 11.34 -14.65 27.62
C GLN A 167 12.62 -14.64 28.45
N GLU A 168 13.66 -15.27 27.96
CA GLU A 168 14.93 -15.45 28.66
C GLU A 168 16.09 -14.80 27.89
N PRO A 169 17.16 -14.39 28.58
CA PRO A 169 18.36 -13.85 27.92
C PRO A 169 19.01 -14.90 27.00
N PHE A 170 19.62 -14.44 25.90
CA PHE A 170 20.39 -15.31 25.02
C PHE A 170 21.76 -15.64 25.61
N ASP A 171 22.34 -16.78 25.19
CA ASP A 171 23.75 -17.10 25.46
C ASP A 171 24.65 -16.27 24.51
N TYR A 172 25.32 -15.27 25.08
CA TYR A 172 26.25 -14.39 24.35
C TYR A 172 27.70 -14.88 24.41
N THR A 173 27.96 -16.00 25.09
CA THR A 173 29.32 -16.57 25.21
C THR A 173 29.69 -17.45 24.02
N THR A 174 28.69 -17.96 23.32
CA THR A 174 28.89 -18.81 22.14
C THR A 174 29.00 -17.96 20.87
N GLU A 175 30.11 -18.15 20.14
CA GLU A 175 30.33 -17.55 18.83
C GLU A 175 29.45 -18.24 17.78
N GLU A 176 28.64 -17.46 17.07
CA GLU A 176 27.69 -17.94 16.09
C GLU A 176 27.67 -17.03 14.85
N TYR A 177 27.23 -17.60 13.72
CA TYR A 177 27.10 -16.89 12.48
C TYR A 177 25.63 -16.79 12.07
N THR A 178 25.20 -15.61 11.61
CA THR A 178 23.90 -15.40 10.98
C THR A 178 24.08 -14.70 9.63
N TRP A 179 23.18 -14.99 8.70
CA TRP A 179 23.15 -14.32 7.41
C TRP A 179 22.44 -12.97 7.55
N THR A 180 23.13 -11.90 7.21
CA THR A 180 22.55 -10.55 7.12
C THR A 180 22.01 -10.24 5.72
N ASP A 181 22.50 -10.96 4.71
CA ASP A 181 22.01 -10.89 3.34
C ASP A 181 20.93 -11.96 3.11
N ALA A 182 19.68 -11.53 2.98
CA ALA A 182 18.54 -12.41 2.77
C ALA A 182 18.58 -13.15 1.42
N GLU A 183 19.26 -12.60 0.39
CA GLU A 183 19.37 -13.26 -0.92
C GLU A 183 20.26 -14.49 -0.87
N SER A 184 21.36 -14.41 -0.12
CA SER A 184 22.29 -15.53 0.06
C SER A 184 21.81 -16.61 1.03
N LYS A 185 20.74 -16.33 1.77
CA LYS A 185 20.19 -17.24 2.77
C LYS A 185 19.32 -18.32 2.12
N SER A 186 19.44 -19.57 2.57
CA SER A 186 18.52 -20.65 2.20
C SER A 186 17.35 -20.75 3.19
N PHE A 187 16.21 -21.25 2.75
CA PHE A 187 15.12 -21.60 3.67
C PHE A 187 15.57 -22.64 4.69
N PRO A 188 15.16 -22.53 5.96
CA PRO A 188 15.40 -23.56 6.98
C PRO A 188 14.85 -24.91 6.53
N SER A 189 15.58 -26.00 6.83
CA SER A 189 15.19 -27.36 6.39
C SER A 189 13.82 -27.78 6.98
N ASP A 190 13.63 -27.50 8.25
CA ASP A 190 12.50 -27.97 9.06
C ASP A 190 12.18 -26.97 10.18
N GLN A 191 11.18 -27.27 11.02
CA GLN A 191 10.74 -26.41 12.11
C GLN A 191 11.83 -26.11 13.14
N ASN A 192 12.70 -27.07 13.48
CA ASN A 192 13.77 -26.85 14.43
C ASN A 192 14.83 -25.90 13.87
N ALA A 193 15.15 -26.04 12.60
CA ALA A 193 16.03 -25.11 11.89
C ALA A 193 15.42 -23.72 11.83
N LEU A 194 14.11 -23.59 11.60
CA LEU A 194 13.40 -22.31 11.59
C LEU A 194 13.46 -21.62 12.97
N VAL A 195 13.20 -22.33 14.05
CA VAL A 195 13.32 -21.79 15.41
C VAL A 195 14.75 -21.33 15.70
N ASN A 196 15.75 -22.09 15.25
CA ASN A 196 17.15 -21.70 15.40
C ASN A 196 17.53 -20.47 14.56
N GLU A 197 16.96 -20.31 13.35
CA GLU A 197 17.12 -19.09 12.56
C GLU A 197 16.50 -17.87 13.26
N TRP A 198 15.31 -18.01 13.81
CA TRP A 198 14.69 -16.98 14.63
C TRP A 198 15.55 -16.60 15.82
N ARG A 199 16.08 -17.60 16.54
CA ARG A 199 16.97 -17.39 17.69
C ARG A 199 18.20 -16.56 17.33
N LYS A 200 18.88 -16.93 16.22
CA LYS A 200 20.06 -16.19 15.74
C LYS A 200 19.71 -14.78 15.28
N HIS A 201 18.59 -14.63 14.55
CA HIS A 201 18.11 -13.34 14.09
C HIS A 201 17.84 -12.39 15.26
N LEU A 202 17.10 -12.83 16.27
CA LEU A 202 16.77 -12.03 17.45
C LEU A 202 18.03 -11.72 18.28
N LYS A 203 18.90 -12.70 18.52
CA LYS A 203 20.19 -12.50 19.21
C LYS A 203 21.01 -11.42 18.53
N TRP A 204 21.15 -11.46 17.20
CA TRP A 204 21.89 -10.45 16.43
C TRP A 204 21.26 -9.06 16.58
N ARG A 205 19.95 -8.92 16.51
CA ARG A 205 19.27 -7.64 16.69
C ARG A 205 19.47 -7.06 18.09
N ILE A 206 19.44 -7.90 19.12
CA ILE A 206 19.65 -7.49 20.52
C ILE A 206 21.09 -7.09 20.74
N ILE A 207 22.09 -7.84 20.26
CA ILE A 207 23.50 -7.47 20.36
C ILE A 207 23.76 -6.08 19.74
N ASN A 208 23.22 -5.81 18.57
CA ASN A 208 23.39 -4.50 17.94
C ASN A 208 22.78 -3.37 18.80
N ARG A 209 21.63 -3.58 19.42
CA ARG A 209 21.03 -2.60 20.34
C ARG A 209 21.84 -2.39 21.62
N ILE A 210 22.39 -3.46 22.18
CA ILE A 210 23.28 -3.37 23.35
C ILE A 210 24.49 -2.53 22.98
N HIS A 211 25.15 -2.85 21.86
CA HIS A 211 26.33 -2.13 21.40
C HIS A 211 26.08 -0.62 21.17
N GLU A 212 24.95 -0.28 20.52
CA GLU A 212 24.55 1.12 20.33
C GLU A 212 24.35 1.86 21.68
N LYS A 213 23.79 1.18 22.69
CA LYS A 213 23.58 1.75 24.04
C LYS A 213 24.87 1.86 24.83
N GLU A 214 25.77 0.89 24.72
CA GLU A 214 27.10 0.94 25.33
C GLU A 214 27.92 2.11 24.77
N GLN A 215 27.93 2.27 23.42
CA GLN A 215 28.59 3.40 22.77
C GLN A 215 28.02 4.75 23.23
N ALA A 216 26.68 4.88 23.30
CA ALA A 216 26.06 6.11 23.80
C ALA A 216 26.48 6.42 25.27
N GLN A 217 26.52 5.40 26.14
CA GLN A 217 26.96 5.55 27.51
C GLN A 217 28.47 5.96 27.59
N GLU A 218 29.31 5.42 26.72
CA GLU A 218 30.72 5.82 26.63
C GLU A 218 30.88 7.28 26.21
N GLU A 219 30.12 7.74 25.21
CA GLU A 219 30.10 9.13 24.74
C GLU A 219 29.61 10.09 25.84
N ASP A 220 28.57 9.72 26.59
CA ASP A 220 28.07 10.52 27.73
C ASP A 220 29.13 10.68 28.84
N LEU A 221 29.86 9.60 29.14
CA LEU A 221 30.98 9.61 30.05
C LEU A 221 32.12 10.54 29.60
N GLU A 222 32.49 10.52 28.33
CA GLU A 222 33.51 11.38 27.75
C GLU A 222 33.09 12.86 27.82
N ASN A 223 31.78 13.13 27.69
CA ASN A 223 31.21 14.47 27.83
C ASN A 223 31.07 14.95 29.29
N GLY A 224 31.41 14.08 30.28
CA GLY A 224 31.35 14.39 31.69
C GLY A 224 29.98 14.24 32.34
N GLU A 225 29.08 13.56 31.68
CA GLU A 225 27.79 13.16 32.24
C GLU A 225 28.00 11.88 33.05
N THR A 226 27.71 11.96 34.35
CA THR A 226 27.95 10.85 35.31
C THR A 226 26.66 10.32 35.89
N ASP A 227 25.68 10.03 35.02
CA ASP A 227 24.49 9.30 35.43
C ASP A 227 24.83 7.84 35.81
N ALA A 228 23.92 7.16 36.48
CA ALA A 228 24.16 5.78 36.91
C ALA A 228 24.47 4.89 35.69
N LEU A 229 25.69 4.34 35.69
CA LEU A 229 26.15 3.44 34.62
C LEU A 229 25.35 2.15 34.65
N LYS A 230 24.81 1.76 33.48
CA LYS A 230 24.10 0.50 33.31
C LYS A 230 25.08 -0.63 33.00
N THR A 231 24.75 -1.82 33.50
CA THR A 231 25.49 -3.04 33.22
C THR A 231 25.02 -3.66 31.88
N PHE A 232 25.80 -4.63 31.38
CA PHE A 232 25.41 -5.41 30.19
C PHE A 232 24.05 -6.09 30.38
N GLU A 233 23.78 -6.64 31.56
CA GLU A 233 22.52 -7.31 31.87
C GLU A 233 21.32 -6.36 31.83
N GLU A 234 21.49 -5.13 32.28
CA GLU A 234 20.47 -4.08 32.23
C GLU A 234 20.21 -3.66 30.77
N PHE A 235 21.25 -3.49 29.97
CA PHE A 235 21.11 -3.20 28.54
C PHE A 235 20.47 -4.37 27.79
N GLU A 236 20.82 -5.60 28.12
CA GLU A 236 20.24 -6.80 27.53
C GLU A 236 18.74 -6.89 27.80
N GLN A 237 18.32 -6.71 29.05
CA GLN A 237 16.91 -6.73 29.41
C GLN A 237 16.12 -5.66 28.65
N GLU A 238 16.61 -4.42 28.64
CA GLU A 238 15.95 -3.33 27.92
C GLU A 238 15.90 -3.57 26.40
N ALA A 239 16.98 -4.10 25.82
CA ALA A 239 17.04 -4.41 24.40
C ALA A 239 16.07 -5.53 24.01
N ARG A 240 15.96 -6.57 24.86
CA ARG A 240 15.06 -7.70 24.67
C ARG A 240 13.59 -7.31 24.81
N GLU A 241 13.25 -6.49 25.84
CA GLU A 241 11.91 -5.94 26.02
C GLU A 241 11.51 -5.07 24.81
N LYS A 242 12.41 -4.21 24.33
CA LYS A 242 12.17 -3.38 23.16
C LYS A 242 12.06 -4.21 21.89
N GLU A 243 12.82 -5.27 21.75
CA GLU A 243 12.71 -6.17 20.60
C GLU A 243 11.37 -6.89 20.59
N LEU A 244 10.85 -7.34 21.73
CA LEU A 244 9.52 -7.94 21.86
C LEU A 244 8.41 -6.95 21.42
N GLU A 245 8.51 -5.69 21.84
CA GLU A 245 7.58 -4.64 21.41
C GLU A 245 7.59 -4.50 19.89
N LEU A 246 8.77 -4.38 19.28
CA LEU A 246 8.92 -4.21 17.83
C LEU A 246 8.48 -5.45 17.03
N GLN A 247 8.70 -6.65 17.55
CA GLN A 247 8.22 -7.88 16.91
C GLN A 247 6.69 -7.96 16.98
N ASN A 248 6.07 -7.51 18.07
CA ASN A 248 4.62 -7.44 18.17
C ASN A 248 4.01 -6.41 17.20
N GLU A 249 4.64 -5.24 17.04
CA GLU A 249 4.24 -4.24 16.06
C GLU A 249 4.34 -4.81 14.64
N TRP A 250 5.49 -5.39 14.29
CA TRP A 250 5.70 -6.00 12.98
C TRP A 250 4.72 -7.15 12.68
N TYR A 251 4.44 -8.02 13.68
CA TYR A 251 3.43 -9.06 13.55
C TYR A 251 2.04 -8.47 13.28
N SER A 252 1.69 -7.40 14.01
CA SER A 252 0.42 -6.70 13.78
C SER A 252 0.32 -6.16 12.35
N ASP A 253 1.39 -5.54 11.84
CA ASP A 253 1.45 -5.02 10.48
C ASP A 253 1.29 -6.13 9.43
N LEU A 254 1.93 -7.28 9.63
CA LEU A 254 1.79 -8.44 8.73
C LEU A 254 0.37 -9.01 8.73
N MET A 255 -0.27 -9.07 9.90
CA MET A 255 -1.67 -9.52 10.02
C MET A 255 -2.66 -8.53 9.42
N ASP A 256 -2.24 -7.27 9.20
CA ASP A 256 -3.03 -6.23 8.54
C ASP A 256 -3.00 -6.35 7.02
N VAL A 257 -2.02 -7.06 6.45
CA VAL A 257 -1.95 -7.29 5.01
C VAL A 257 -3.16 -8.11 4.55
N THR A 258 -3.97 -7.50 3.70
CA THR A 258 -5.18 -8.14 3.20
C THR A 258 -4.85 -9.25 2.19
N ARG A 259 -5.75 -10.23 2.05
CA ARG A 259 -5.61 -11.27 1.03
C ARG A 259 -5.41 -10.69 -0.39
N LEU A 260 -6.07 -9.56 -0.69
CA LEU A 260 -5.94 -8.91 -2.00
C LEU A 260 -4.54 -8.29 -2.21
N GLU A 261 -3.89 -7.84 -1.15
CA GLU A 261 -2.50 -7.37 -1.22
C GLU A 261 -1.53 -8.53 -1.42
N TRP A 262 -1.74 -9.68 -0.74
CA TRP A 262 -1.01 -10.91 -1.02
C TRP A 262 -1.20 -11.38 -2.46
N PHE A 263 -2.43 -11.31 -2.99
CA PHE A 263 -2.71 -11.62 -4.38
C PHE A 263 -2.03 -10.63 -5.34
N GLY A 264 -1.97 -9.35 -4.97
CA GLY A 264 -1.23 -8.32 -5.71
C GLY A 264 0.27 -8.66 -5.82
N MET A 265 0.87 -9.19 -4.75
CA MET A 265 2.26 -9.66 -4.76
C MET A 265 2.46 -10.83 -5.76
N TYR A 266 1.50 -11.77 -5.80
CA TYR A 266 1.50 -12.86 -6.79
C TYR A 266 1.37 -12.33 -8.22
N MET A 267 0.50 -11.35 -8.47
CA MET A 267 0.39 -10.71 -9.79
C MET A 267 1.65 -9.95 -10.18
N ASN A 268 2.31 -9.32 -9.22
CA ASN A 268 3.56 -8.61 -9.48
C ASN A 268 4.71 -9.55 -9.86
N ALA A 269 4.73 -10.78 -9.36
CA ALA A 269 5.71 -11.76 -9.82
C ALA A 269 5.61 -12.04 -11.32
N TYR A 270 4.40 -12.01 -11.90
CA TYR A 270 4.21 -12.06 -13.37
C TYR A 270 4.63 -10.75 -14.04
N CYS A 271 4.26 -9.60 -13.48
CA CYS A 271 4.60 -8.31 -14.07
C CYS A 271 6.11 -8.11 -14.18
N GLU A 272 6.86 -8.42 -13.12
CA GLU A 272 8.31 -8.25 -13.03
C GLU A 272 9.09 -9.07 -14.06
N VAL A 273 8.57 -10.22 -14.45
CA VAL A 273 9.17 -11.07 -15.49
C VAL A 273 9.08 -10.41 -16.87
N PHE A 274 8.06 -9.61 -17.14
CA PHE A 274 7.93 -8.86 -18.39
C PHE A 274 8.81 -7.61 -18.38
N ASP A 275 8.81 -6.85 -17.29
CA ASP A 275 9.58 -5.62 -17.13
C ASP A 275 9.68 -5.25 -15.63
N PRO A 276 10.87 -4.90 -15.11
CA PRO A 276 11.05 -4.57 -13.69
C PRO A 276 10.30 -3.31 -13.22
N HIS A 277 9.70 -2.53 -14.13
CA HIS A 277 8.92 -1.32 -13.84
C HIS A 277 7.40 -1.53 -14.03
N THR A 278 6.99 -2.67 -14.56
CA THR A 278 5.57 -3.02 -14.73
C THR A 278 5.04 -3.62 -13.44
N ASN A 279 4.02 -2.97 -12.84
CA ASN A 279 3.46 -3.39 -11.57
C ASN A 279 1.94 -3.35 -11.57
N TYR A 280 1.32 -4.32 -10.92
CA TYR A 280 -0.06 -4.27 -10.49
C TYR A 280 -0.15 -3.58 -9.12
N LEU A 281 -0.99 -2.58 -9.00
CA LEU A 281 -1.27 -1.91 -7.75
C LEU A 281 -2.62 -2.39 -7.20
N ALA A 282 -2.61 -3.02 -6.03
CA ALA A 282 -3.84 -3.32 -5.31
C ALA A 282 -4.59 -2.01 -4.97
N PRO A 283 -5.92 -2.02 -4.79
CA PRO A 283 -6.72 -0.80 -4.68
C PRO A 283 -6.17 0.23 -3.69
N GLN A 284 -5.74 -0.20 -2.51
CA GLN A 284 -5.15 0.71 -1.52
C GLN A 284 -3.79 1.28 -1.97
N GLN A 285 -2.99 0.47 -2.64
CA GLN A 285 -1.71 0.92 -3.22
C GLN A 285 -1.95 1.92 -4.35
N ASN A 286 -2.97 1.68 -5.19
CA ASN A 286 -3.36 2.60 -6.24
C ASN A 286 -3.84 3.95 -5.68
N GLU A 287 -4.68 3.95 -4.63
CA GLU A 287 -5.09 5.19 -3.95
C GLU A 287 -3.89 5.96 -3.39
N ASN A 288 -2.93 5.27 -2.78
CA ASN A 288 -1.70 5.89 -2.27
C ASN A 288 -0.82 6.42 -3.41
N PHE A 289 -0.73 5.70 -4.53
CA PHE A 289 -0.04 6.15 -5.73
C PHE A 289 -0.70 7.41 -6.31
N GLU A 290 -2.02 7.42 -6.49
CA GLU A 290 -2.79 8.58 -6.96
C GLU A 290 -2.58 9.79 -6.04
N LEU A 291 -2.72 9.60 -4.72
CA LEU A 291 -2.42 10.64 -3.74
C LEU A 291 -1.00 11.19 -3.89
N SER A 292 -0.03 10.28 -4.06
CA SER A 292 1.36 10.68 -4.23
C SER A 292 1.58 11.45 -5.52
N MET A 293 0.87 11.11 -6.60
CA MET A 293 1.01 11.74 -7.91
C MET A 293 0.24 13.06 -8.03
N THR A 294 -0.93 13.16 -7.42
CA THR A 294 -1.77 14.36 -7.47
C THR A 294 -1.48 15.37 -6.37
N GLY A 295 -0.97 14.90 -5.21
CA GLY A 295 -0.88 15.70 -3.99
C GLY A 295 -2.23 16.09 -3.40
N GLN A 296 -3.31 15.42 -3.82
CA GLN A 296 -4.70 15.71 -3.43
C GLN A 296 -5.43 14.43 -3.07
N PHE A 297 -6.36 14.52 -2.12
CA PHE A 297 -7.28 13.44 -1.80
C PHE A 297 -8.63 13.98 -1.35
N GLU A 298 -9.68 13.17 -1.43
CA GLU A 298 -11.01 13.53 -0.95
C GLU A 298 -11.22 13.03 0.48
N GLY A 299 -11.59 13.93 1.40
CA GLY A 299 -11.76 13.59 2.80
C GLY A 299 -11.95 14.79 3.71
N ILE A 300 -11.66 14.62 4.99
CA ILE A 300 -11.82 15.68 6.01
C ILE A 300 -10.59 16.58 6.15
N GLY A 301 -9.38 16.07 5.82
CA GLY A 301 -8.13 16.81 5.92
C GLY A 301 -7.49 16.80 7.31
N ALA A 302 -7.53 15.66 7.98
CA ALA A 302 -6.80 15.39 9.21
C ALA A 302 -5.76 14.29 8.99
N GLN A 303 -4.59 14.43 9.61
CA GLN A 303 -3.61 13.36 9.77
C GLN A 303 -3.96 12.59 11.04
N LEU A 304 -3.99 11.26 10.91
CA LEU A 304 -4.42 10.37 11.97
C LEU A 304 -3.25 9.50 12.43
N LYS A 305 -3.23 9.16 13.72
CA LYS A 305 -2.34 8.15 14.30
C LYS A 305 -3.11 7.20 15.19
N LYS A 306 -2.58 6.00 15.40
CA LYS A 306 -3.10 5.10 16.44
C LYS A 306 -2.42 5.42 17.78
N GLU A 307 -3.21 5.52 18.85
CA GLU A 307 -2.73 5.75 20.20
C GLU A 307 -3.52 4.85 21.17
N GLY A 308 -2.92 3.71 21.53
CA GLY A 308 -3.61 2.62 22.22
C GLY A 308 -4.73 2.07 21.32
N ASP A 309 -5.95 2.01 21.88
CA ASP A 309 -7.14 1.52 21.15
C ASP A 309 -7.84 2.60 20.30
N TYR A 310 -7.33 3.84 20.31
CA TYR A 310 -8.00 4.96 19.66
C TYR A 310 -7.28 5.41 18.39
N ILE A 311 -8.07 5.78 17.39
CA ILE A 311 -7.62 6.59 16.26
C ILE A 311 -7.66 8.05 16.72
N THR A 312 -6.49 8.70 16.75
CA THR A 312 -6.31 10.04 17.30
C THR A 312 -5.95 11.03 16.18
N ILE A 313 -6.49 12.24 16.26
CA ILE A 313 -6.12 13.34 15.37
C ILE A 313 -4.70 13.78 15.72
N GLU A 314 -3.75 13.56 14.84
CA GLU A 314 -2.38 14.02 15.02
C GLU A 314 -2.23 15.49 14.62
N ARG A 315 -2.77 15.84 13.46
CA ARG A 315 -2.69 17.20 12.91
C ARG A 315 -3.85 17.48 11.95
N ILE A 316 -4.28 18.74 11.90
CA ILE A 316 -5.25 19.24 10.95
C ILE A 316 -4.52 19.97 9.82
N ILE A 317 -4.91 19.67 8.58
CA ILE A 317 -4.33 20.29 7.39
C ILE A 317 -5.02 21.64 7.18
N ALA A 318 -4.23 22.71 7.16
CA ALA A 318 -4.76 24.06 6.98
C ALA A 318 -5.57 24.19 5.67
N GLY A 319 -6.69 24.89 5.73
CA GLY A 319 -7.59 25.07 4.59
C GLY A 319 -8.47 23.87 4.25
N SER A 320 -8.34 22.74 4.95
CA SER A 320 -9.17 21.55 4.75
C SER A 320 -10.60 21.68 5.31
N ALA A 321 -11.45 20.68 5.05
CA ALA A 321 -12.83 20.65 5.53
C ALA A 321 -12.92 20.74 7.05
N CYS A 322 -12.17 19.91 7.79
CA CYS A 322 -12.17 19.96 9.24
C CYS A 322 -11.54 21.24 9.82
N TRP A 323 -10.55 21.82 9.13
CA TRP A 323 -9.97 23.11 9.53
C TRP A 323 -11.02 24.24 9.43
N ARG A 324 -11.80 24.28 8.36
CA ARG A 324 -12.88 25.28 8.16
C ARG A 324 -14.05 25.08 9.12
N GLN A 325 -14.36 23.82 9.44
CA GLN A 325 -15.44 23.46 10.37
C GLN A 325 -15.09 23.88 11.80
N GLY A 326 -13.84 23.69 12.27
CA GLY A 326 -13.25 24.33 13.45
C GLY A 326 -13.42 23.62 14.79
N ASP A 327 -14.28 22.60 14.91
CA ASP A 327 -14.53 21.90 16.19
C ASP A 327 -13.56 20.74 16.46
N LEU A 328 -12.91 20.20 15.40
CA LEU A 328 -11.94 19.12 15.50
C LEU A 328 -10.56 19.67 15.85
N GLU A 329 -9.86 19.04 16.80
CA GLU A 329 -8.53 19.48 17.26
C GLU A 329 -7.52 18.33 17.29
N ALA A 330 -6.23 18.68 17.19
CA ALA A 330 -5.17 17.70 17.40
C ALA A 330 -5.22 17.13 18.82
N GLY A 331 -5.17 15.81 18.95
CA GLY A 331 -5.30 15.05 20.20
C GLY A 331 -6.73 14.55 20.49
N ASP A 332 -7.73 14.93 19.68
CA ASP A 332 -9.07 14.35 19.78
C ASP A 332 -9.02 12.86 19.40
N LYS A 333 -9.73 12.02 20.18
CA LYS A 333 -9.81 10.57 19.96
C LYS A 333 -11.13 10.23 19.30
N ILE A 334 -11.10 9.59 18.14
CA ILE A 334 -12.29 9.16 17.41
C ILE A 334 -12.84 7.91 18.06
N ILE A 335 -14.13 7.94 18.46
CA ILE A 335 -14.84 6.83 19.09
C ILE A 335 -15.71 6.13 18.06
N ALA A 336 -16.47 6.90 17.24
CA ALA A 336 -17.36 6.34 16.26
C ALA A 336 -17.44 7.22 15.01
N VAL A 337 -17.79 6.61 13.88
CA VAL A 337 -17.92 7.27 12.56
C VAL A 337 -19.27 6.92 11.97
N ALA A 338 -20.04 7.91 11.52
CA ALA A 338 -21.29 7.73 10.80
C ALA A 338 -21.23 8.37 9.41
N GLN A 339 -21.92 7.79 8.43
CA GLN A 339 -22.08 8.34 7.09
C GLN A 339 -23.42 9.09 7.02
N GLY A 340 -23.38 10.42 6.84
CA GLY A 340 -24.61 11.22 6.84
C GLY A 340 -25.53 10.88 8.02
N ASP A 341 -26.75 10.42 7.75
CA ASP A 341 -27.75 10.07 8.78
C ASP A 341 -27.71 8.60 9.24
N GLU A 342 -26.73 7.80 8.80
CA GLU A 342 -26.59 6.41 9.21
C GLU A 342 -26.19 6.28 10.69
N GLU A 343 -26.43 5.08 11.27
CA GLU A 343 -26.01 4.77 12.63
C GLU A 343 -24.47 4.80 12.76
N PRO A 344 -23.94 5.36 13.85
CA PRO A 344 -22.50 5.43 14.07
C PRO A 344 -21.88 4.04 14.26
N VAL A 345 -20.79 3.75 13.54
CA VAL A 345 -19.96 2.57 13.72
C VAL A 345 -18.91 2.89 14.78
N ASP A 346 -18.83 2.09 15.84
CA ASP A 346 -17.77 2.18 16.85
C ASP A 346 -16.43 1.76 16.21
N VAL A 347 -15.42 2.60 16.32
CA VAL A 347 -14.09 2.39 15.75
C VAL A 347 -12.98 2.24 16.80
N VAL A 348 -13.35 2.09 18.08
CA VAL A 348 -12.39 1.80 19.15
C VAL A 348 -11.82 0.40 18.92
N GLY A 349 -10.50 0.26 18.97
CA GLY A 349 -9.80 -0.97 18.66
C GLY A 349 -9.58 -1.25 17.17
N TYR A 350 -10.19 -0.46 16.26
CA TYR A 350 -9.97 -0.63 14.83
C TYR A 350 -8.52 -0.35 14.44
N LYS A 351 -8.10 -0.97 13.36
CA LYS A 351 -6.86 -0.62 12.65
C LYS A 351 -7.02 0.78 12.05
N ILE A 352 -5.92 1.51 11.99
CA ILE A 352 -5.96 2.88 11.44
C ILE A 352 -6.45 2.89 9.98
N SER A 353 -6.07 1.88 9.19
CA SER A 353 -6.50 1.71 7.79
C SER A 353 -8.00 1.51 7.65
N GLU A 354 -8.64 0.77 8.56
CA GLU A 354 -10.08 0.54 8.58
C GLU A 354 -10.83 1.82 8.96
N GLY A 355 -10.35 2.53 9.99
CA GLY A 355 -10.92 3.82 10.38
C GLY A 355 -10.78 4.87 9.28
N ILE A 356 -9.64 4.93 8.60
CA ILE A 356 -9.42 5.84 7.46
C ILE A 356 -10.44 5.56 6.33
N LYS A 357 -10.76 4.30 6.02
CA LYS A 357 -11.76 3.95 5.00
C LYS A 357 -13.15 4.48 5.33
N LEU A 358 -13.52 4.50 6.61
CA LEU A 358 -14.81 5.07 7.06
C LEU A 358 -14.79 6.60 7.06
N ILE A 359 -13.65 7.23 7.35
CA ILE A 359 -13.51 8.69 7.45
C ILE A 359 -13.35 9.33 6.06
N ARG A 360 -12.58 8.72 5.15
CA ARG A 360 -12.47 9.16 3.74
C ARG A 360 -13.79 8.97 3.02
N GLY A 361 -13.95 9.64 1.89
CA GLY A 361 -15.10 9.50 1.01
C GLY A 361 -15.22 10.68 0.07
N LYS A 362 -16.15 10.61 -0.87
CA LYS A 362 -16.32 11.58 -1.95
C LYS A 362 -16.60 12.99 -1.45
N LYS A 363 -16.00 13.98 -2.14
CA LYS A 363 -16.29 15.40 -1.96
C LYS A 363 -17.80 15.66 -1.92
N GLY A 364 -18.23 16.47 -0.95
CA GLY A 364 -19.64 16.86 -0.77
C GLY A 364 -20.48 15.88 0.06
N THR A 365 -19.93 14.71 0.43
CA THR A 365 -20.60 13.78 1.36
C THR A 365 -20.32 14.16 2.81
N GLU A 366 -21.26 13.92 3.71
CA GLU A 366 -21.12 14.17 5.14
C GLU A 366 -20.57 12.93 5.85
N VAL A 367 -19.61 13.17 6.75
CA VAL A 367 -19.20 12.22 7.79
C VAL A 367 -19.41 12.87 9.16
N ARG A 368 -19.96 12.12 10.11
CA ARG A 368 -20.10 12.54 11.51
C ARG A 368 -19.12 11.77 12.36
N LEU A 369 -18.18 12.48 13.00
CA LEU A 369 -17.21 11.91 13.91
C LEU A 369 -17.70 12.08 15.35
N THR A 370 -17.87 10.99 16.08
CA THR A 370 -18.02 11.05 17.53
C THR A 370 -16.62 11.03 18.13
N VAL A 371 -16.22 12.12 18.76
CA VAL A 371 -14.87 12.26 19.34
C VAL A 371 -14.92 12.43 20.85
N LYS A 372 -13.83 11.97 21.51
CA LYS A 372 -13.52 12.30 22.90
C LYS A 372 -12.44 13.38 22.90
N LYS A 373 -12.80 14.53 23.42
CA LYS A 373 -11.90 15.69 23.56
C LYS A 373 -10.87 15.45 24.67
N LYS A 374 -9.82 16.28 24.71
CA LYS A 374 -8.78 16.21 25.76
C LYS A 374 -9.29 16.39 27.20
N ASP A 375 -10.36 17.17 27.37
CA ASP A 375 -11.04 17.37 28.66
C ASP A 375 -11.95 16.20 29.07
N GLY A 376 -12.05 15.16 28.21
CA GLY A 376 -12.90 13.99 28.42
C GLY A 376 -14.33 14.13 27.92
N SER A 377 -14.76 15.30 27.47
CA SER A 377 -16.09 15.51 26.90
C SER A 377 -16.23 14.74 25.56
N ARG A 378 -17.49 14.41 25.23
CA ARG A 378 -17.80 13.77 23.93
C ARG A 378 -18.58 14.75 23.06
N MET A 379 -18.22 14.79 21.79
CA MET A 379 -18.86 15.65 20.80
C MET A 379 -19.08 14.88 19.50
N VAL A 380 -20.20 15.15 18.83
CA VAL A 380 -20.45 14.69 17.46
C VAL A 380 -20.19 15.85 16.51
N ILE A 381 -19.23 15.68 15.61
CA ILE A 381 -18.75 16.71 14.70
C ILE A 381 -19.14 16.32 13.27
N PRO A 382 -20.10 16.99 12.63
CA PRO A 382 -20.41 16.79 11.22
C PRO A 382 -19.39 17.53 10.36
N ILE A 383 -18.84 16.85 9.34
CA ILE A 383 -17.88 17.41 8.42
C ILE A 383 -18.27 17.04 6.99
N ILE A 384 -18.43 18.05 6.14
CA ILE A 384 -18.62 17.82 4.70
C ILE A 384 -17.25 17.61 4.06
N ARG A 385 -17.02 16.43 3.50
CA ARG A 385 -15.76 16.09 2.83
C ARG A 385 -15.49 17.01 1.65
N ASP A 386 -14.23 17.31 1.44
CA ASP A 386 -13.75 18.16 0.34
C ASP A 386 -12.44 17.63 -0.21
N VAL A 387 -11.96 18.23 -1.30
CA VAL A 387 -10.59 18.00 -1.77
C VAL A 387 -9.62 18.62 -0.77
N VAL A 388 -8.67 17.84 -0.35
CA VAL A 388 -7.57 18.24 0.54
C VAL A 388 -6.29 18.32 -0.28
N GLU A 389 -5.67 19.49 -0.32
CA GLU A 389 -4.39 19.71 -1.00
C GLU A 389 -3.22 19.62 -0.02
N LEU A 390 -2.24 18.81 -0.35
CA LEU A 390 -0.99 18.74 0.40
C LEU A 390 -0.03 19.81 -0.14
N GLU A 391 -0.09 20.99 0.42
CA GLU A 391 0.69 22.15 -0.06
C GLU A 391 2.20 21.88 -0.23
N SER A 392 2.78 20.96 0.53
CA SER A 392 4.19 20.57 0.41
C SER A 392 4.52 19.87 -0.91
N THR A 393 3.52 19.38 -1.63
CA THR A 393 3.67 18.67 -2.92
C THR A 393 3.86 19.66 -4.08
N PHE A 394 3.29 20.85 -3.97
CA PHE A 394 3.18 21.77 -5.09
C PHE A 394 4.39 22.68 -5.26
N ALA A 395 4.60 23.11 -6.51
CA ALA A 395 5.63 24.08 -6.87
C ALA A 395 5.43 25.42 -6.14
N ARG A 396 6.53 26.03 -5.70
CA ARG A 396 6.52 27.35 -5.05
C ARG A 396 7.73 28.14 -5.46
N SER A 397 7.57 29.46 -5.58
CA SER A 397 8.69 30.36 -5.83
C SER A 397 8.87 31.40 -4.75
N VAL A 398 10.09 31.91 -4.67
CA VAL A 398 10.47 33.06 -3.87
C VAL A 398 11.48 33.90 -4.60
N VAL A 399 11.44 35.22 -4.41
CA VAL A 399 12.44 36.15 -4.95
C VAL A 399 13.57 36.31 -3.95
N LEU A 400 14.80 36.03 -4.39
CA LEU A 400 16.03 36.29 -3.66
C LEU A 400 16.60 37.60 -4.20
N ASP A 401 16.66 38.64 -3.35
CA ASP A 401 17.04 40.00 -3.78
C ASP A 401 18.55 40.25 -3.78
N GLY A 402 19.38 39.25 -3.55
CA GLY A 402 20.83 39.33 -3.49
C GLY A 402 21.35 40.27 -2.39
N GLY A 403 20.51 40.57 -1.39
CA GLY A 403 20.90 41.42 -0.25
C GLY A 403 21.94 40.78 0.64
N ILE A 404 22.89 41.62 1.12
CA ILE A 404 23.77 41.25 2.23
C ILE A 404 23.06 41.63 3.50
N TYR A 405 22.84 40.65 4.40
CA TYR A 405 22.21 40.85 5.69
C TYR A 405 23.23 40.64 6.80
N ASP A 406 23.09 41.40 7.88
CA ASP A 406 23.82 41.14 9.10
C ASP A 406 23.24 39.90 9.80
N ARG A 407 24.09 38.93 10.11
CA ARG A 407 23.65 37.66 10.75
C ARG A 407 22.99 37.83 12.12
N LYS A 408 23.32 38.93 12.84
CA LYS A 408 22.83 39.20 14.20
C LYS A 408 21.57 40.07 14.23
N SER A 409 21.51 41.11 13.37
CA SER A 409 20.41 42.09 13.37
C SER A 409 19.36 41.84 12.26
N ALA A 410 19.65 40.96 11.29
CA ALA A 410 18.89 40.78 10.06
C ALA A 410 18.74 42.08 9.22
N GLU A 411 19.54 43.12 9.51
CA GLU A 411 19.54 44.39 8.76
C GLU A 411 20.25 44.23 7.41
N LYS A 412 19.66 44.79 6.37
CA LYS A 412 20.24 44.79 5.02
C LYS A 412 21.40 45.76 4.95
N LYS A 413 22.63 45.25 4.77
CA LYS A 413 23.88 46.03 4.68
C LYS A 413 24.27 46.40 3.24
N GLY A 414 23.64 45.81 2.25
CA GLY A 414 23.95 46.06 0.84
C GLY A 414 23.30 45.06 -0.10
N ARG A 415 23.64 45.14 -1.40
CA ARG A 415 23.24 44.17 -2.41
C ARG A 415 24.49 43.71 -3.16
N ILE A 416 24.69 42.40 -3.21
CA ILE A 416 25.66 41.78 -4.10
C ILE A 416 24.87 40.80 -4.99
N GLY A 417 24.97 41.00 -6.29
CA GLY A 417 24.34 40.12 -7.27
C GLY A 417 23.00 40.62 -7.80
N THR A 418 22.43 39.81 -8.64
CA THR A 418 21.19 40.03 -9.37
C THR A 418 19.98 39.56 -8.55
N LYS A 419 18.80 40.10 -8.87
CA LYS A 419 17.52 39.61 -8.33
C LYS A 419 17.24 38.24 -8.94
N THR A 420 17.20 37.21 -8.13
CA THR A 420 17.09 35.80 -8.57
C THR A 420 15.77 35.18 -8.12
N GLY A 421 15.06 34.56 -9.04
CA GLY A 421 13.91 33.72 -8.72
C GLY A 421 14.39 32.35 -8.26
N TYR A 422 13.80 31.84 -7.18
CA TYR A 422 14.03 30.47 -6.71
C TYR A 422 12.71 29.70 -6.78
N ILE A 423 12.69 28.60 -7.55
CA ILE A 423 11.54 27.73 -7.68
C ILE A 423 11.91 26.37 -7.10
N ARG A 424 11.11 25.86 -6.17
CA ARG A 424 11.22 24.49 -5.68
C ARG A 424 10.10 23.63 -6.26
N LEU A 425 10.46 22.52 -6.91
CA LEU A 425 9.53 21.51 -7.39
C LEU A 425 9.79 20.18 -6.67
N PRO A 426 8.99 19.81 -5.68
CA PRO A 426 9.18 18.57 -4.90
C PRO A 426 8.89 17.30 -5.70
N LYS A 427 8.00 17.38 -6.72
CA LYS A 427 7.56 16.26 -7.55
C LYS A 427 7.00 16.75 -8.89
N PHE A 428 7.08 15.91 -9.93
CA PHE A 428 6.39 16.17 -11.21
C PHE A 428 4.95 15.63 -11.12
N TYR A 429 4.11 16.32 -10.32
CA TYR A 429 2.74 15.91 -10.04
C TYR A 429 1.81 16.11 -11.23
N VAL A 430 0.86 15.19 -11.38
CA VAL A 430 -0.19 15.20 -12.42
C VAL A 430 -1.35 14.32 -11.98
N ASP A 431 -2.55 14.63 -12.44
CA ASP A 431 -3.70 13.71 -12.37
C ASP A 431 -3.83 13.00 -13.72
N PHE A 432 -3.56 11.70 -13.74
CA PHE A 432 -3.63 10.90 -14.97
C PHE A 432 -5.05 10.69 -15.48
N TYR A 433 -6.05 10.86 -14.63
CA TYR A 433 -7.46 10.61 -14.97
C TYR A 433 -8.23 11.88 -15.33
N LYS A 434 -7.78 13.04 -14.81
CA LYS A 434 -8.44 14.33 -15.01
C LYS A 434 -7.45 15.39 -15.47
N SER A 435 -7.31 15.51 -16.78
CA SER A 435 -6.40 16.49 -17.41
C SER A 435 -6.71 17.97 -17.08
N THR A 436 -7.87 18.27 -16.51
CA THR A 436 -8.26 19.61 -16.06
C THR A 436 -7.80 19.94 -14.66
N ASN A 437 -7.24 18.97 -13.93
CA ASN A 437 -6.74 19.17 -12.60
C ASN A 437 -5.34 19.80 -12.62
N ARG A 438 -4.94 20.34 -11.48
CA ARG A 438 -3.63 20.95 -11.25
C ARG A 438 -2.50 20.01 -11.61
N ASN A 439 -1.48 20.52 -12.33
CA ASN A 439 -0.29 19.77 -12.71
C ASN A 439 0.97 20.61 -12.56
N ALA A 440 2.13 19.95 -12.50
CA ALA A 440 3.41 20.60 -12.26
C ALA A 440 3.82 21.57 -13.37
N ALA A 441 3.49 21.28 -14.63
CA ALA A 441 3.92 22.12 -15.76
C ALA A 441 3.19 23.47 -15.76
N ASP A 442 1.87 23.46 -15.56
CA ASP A 442 1.07 24.70 -15.48
C ASP A 442 1.48 25.54 -14.27
N ASP A 443 1.71 24.91 -13.11
CA ASP A 443 2.15 25.63 -11.92
C ASP A 443 3.54 26.26 -12.10
N ILE A 444 4.50 25.54 -12.69
CA ILE A 444 5.82 26.08 -12.98
C ILE A 444 5.75 27.23 -13.98
N GLN A 445 4.92 27.11 -15.01
CA GLN A 445 4.70 28.23 -15.94
C GLN A 445 4.18 29.47 -15.20
N ALA A 446 3.16 29.29 -14.35
CA ALA A 446 2.61 30.39 -13.56
C ALA A 446 3.64 31.02 -12.60
N GLU A 447 4.44 30.19 -11.92
CA GLU A 447 5.50 30.69 -11.03
C GLU A 447 6.61 31.43 -11.80
N ILE A 448 6.99 31.00 -13.03
CA ILE A 448 7.92 31.69 -13.90
C ILE A 448 7.35 33.05 -14.33
N GLU A 449 6.09 33.13 -14.72
CA GLU A 449 5.41 34.36 -15.11
C GLU A 449 5.38 35.36 -13.96
N LYS A 450 5.05 34.89 -12.74
CA LYS A 450 5.09 35.70 -11.52
C LYS A 450 6.48 36.22 -11.22
N LEU A 451 7.52 35.43 -11.31
CA LEU A 451 8.91 35.82 -11.09
C LEU A 451 9.38 36.83 -12.15
N LYS A 452 8.97 36.67 -13.42
CA LYS A 452 9.25 37.65 -14.48
C LYS A 452 8.61 39.01 -14.19
N ALA A 453 7.35 39.02 -13.69
CA ALA A 453 6.68 40.26 -13.30
C ALA A 453 7.37 40.95 -12.12
N GLU A 454 8.03 40.21 -11.22
CA GLU A 454 8.87 40.71 -10.14
C GLU A 454 10.24 41.23 -10.63
N GLY A 455 10.57 41.07 -11.91
CA GLY A 455 11.82 41.56 -12.53
C GLY A 455 13.03 40.76 -12.08
N VAL A 456 12.96 39.45 -11.95
CA VAL A 456 14.12 38.59 -11.71
C VAL A 456 14.98 38.50 -12.97
N GLU A 457 16.31 38.40 -12.79
CA GLU A 457 17.28 38.34 -13.88
C GLU A 457 17.72 36.90 -14.19
N GLY A 458 17.41 35.98 -13.31
CA GLY A 458 17.70 34.54 -13.43
C GLY A 458 16.85 33.72 -12.52
N ILE A 459 16.79 32.39 -12.79
CA ILE A 459 16.01 31.43 -12.00
C ILE A 459 16.92 30.30 -11.54
N VAL A 460 16.84 29.97 -10.24
CA VAL A 460 17.34 28.72 -9.66
C VAL A 460 16.17 27.77 -9.56
N PHE A 461 16.26 26.64 -10.25
CA PHE A 461 15.25 25.58 -10.23
C PHE A 461 15.73 24.45 -9.33
N ASP A 462 15.11 24.28 -8.16
CA ASP A 462 15.51 23.32 -7.14
C ASP A 462 14.71 22.03 -7.24
N LEU A 463 15.40 20.96 -7.63
CA LEU A 463 14.90 19.58 -7.72
C LEU A 463 15.47 18.67 -6.62
N ARG A 464 16.08 19.21 -5.58
CA ARG A 464 16.60 18.41 -4.47
C ARG A 464 15.45 17.69 -3.77
N SER A 465 15.64 16.38 -3.54
CA SER A 465 14.62 15.49 -2.99
C SER A 465 13.37 15.32 -3.87
N ASN A 466 13.45 15.65 -5.17
CA ASN A 466 12.43 15.31 -6.14
C ASN A 466 12.61 13.85 -6.57
N GLY A 467 11.68 12.97 -6.20
CA GLY A 467 11.70 11.54 -6.51
C GLY A 467 11.16 11.18 -7.90
N GLY A 468 10.86 12.19 -8.75
CA GLY A 468 10.29 11.96 -10.08
C GLY A 468 8.80 12.28 -10.18
N GLY A 469 8.07 11.57 -11.06
CA GLY A 469 6.66 11.78 -11.35
C GLY A 469 6.36 11.65 -12.85
N SER A 470 5.52 12.52 -13.39
CA SER A 470 5.13 12.50 -14.80
C SER A 470 6.27 12.89 -15.73
N LEU A 471 6.66 11.98 -16.62
CA LEU A 471 7.62 12.26 -17.70
C LEU A 471 7.09 13.38 -18.62
N GLN A 472 5.80 13.39 -18.92
CA GLN A 472 5.18 14.41 -19.75
C GLN A 472 5.32 15.81 -19.11
N ALA A 473 5.05 15.92 -17.80
CA ALA A 473 5.23 17.19 -17.08
C ALA A 473 6.70 17.64 -17.08
N ALA A 474 7.65 16.72 -16.96
CA ALA A 474 9.08 17.02 -17.04
C ALA A 474 9.46 17.56 -18.43
N ILE A 475 8.94 16.96 -19.50
CA ILE A 475 9.15 17.42 -20.89
C ILE A 475 8.56 18.83 -21.09
N GLU A 476 7.33 19.06 -20.63
CA GLU A 476 6.65 20.35 -20.74
C GLU A 476 7.40 21.44 -19.98
N ILE A 477 7.84 21.18 -18.76
CA ILE A 477 8.65 22.10 -17.97
C ILE A 477 9.99 22.41 -18.65
N ALA A 478 10.70 21.39 -19.16
CA ALA A 478 11.93 21.59 -19.91
C ALA A 478 11.71 22.49 -21.16
N GLY A 479 10.55 22.30 -21.80
CA GLY A 479 10.10 23.12 -22.95
C GLY A 479 9.90 24.61 -22.65
N LEU A 480 9.70 24.99 -21.37
CA LEU A 480 9.62 26.40 -20.96
C LEU A 480 10.97 27.11 -21.03
N PHE A 481 12.08 26.38 -21.02
CA PHE A 481 13.46 26.93 -21.01
C PHE A 481 14.22 26.70 -22.30
N THR A 482 13.73 25.86 -23.21
CA THR A 482 14.44 25.43 -24.40
C THR A 482 13.60 25.68 -25.66
N GLN A 483 14.27 25.76 -26.82
CA GLN A 483 13.58 25.78 -28.12
C GLN A 483 12.96 24.40 -28.41
N LYS A 484 11.93 24.37 -29.25
CA LYS A 484 11.26 23.16 -29.65
C LYS A 484 12.22 22.13 -30.26
N GLY A 485 12.28 20.94 -29.69
CA GLY A 485 13.15 19.85 -30.14
C GLY A 485 12.89 18.57 -29.32
N PRO A 486 13.59 17.46 -29.61
CA PRO A 486 13.52 16.25 -28.80
C PRO A 486 14.09 16.50 -27.38
N MET A 487 13.35 16.12 -26.35
CA MET A 487 13.74 16.29 -24.95
C MET A 487 14.17 14.97 -24.31
N VAL A 488 13.57 13.88 -24.76
CA VAL A 488 13.83 12.52 -24.27
C VAL A 488 13.83 11.58 -25.48
N GLN A 489 14.70 10.57 -25.45
CA GLN A 489 14.81 9.54 -26.46
C GLN A 489 14.75 8.16 -25.83
#